data_0dd2c1e0e9c66123e52643a474e8db57
#
_entry.id   0dd2c1e0e9c66123e52643a474e8db57
#
_cell.length_a   1.000
_cell.length_b   1.000
_cell.length_c   1.000
_cell.angle_alpha   90.00
_cell.angle_beta   90.00
_cell.angle_gamma   90.00
#
_symmetry.space_group_name_H-M   'P 1'
#
loop_
_entity.id
_entity.type
_entity.pdbx_description
1 polymer ?
#
loop_
_entity_poly.entity_id
_entity_poly.type
_entity_poly.pdbx_seq_one_letter_code
_entity_poly.pdbx_strand_id
1 'polypeptide(L)'
;GFRGAVLLDKGTLELNESLRISVSGVVLRGSDREQTVLLKKGVDRGALLYIEGRNDLAVTDTLDVLTSYVPVNTCTFQVTNNVQLVSGERVRIVRPSTKEWIASVGCDIFGGGISALGWKEGEMDLVWDRSVSKADGNQLTLDAPLTMALDNKWGTVKVLRYSWPGRIAEAGLENLTLASDYDKKYPKDEDHCWTGVSIENAENCWVRRVNFKHFAGSAVIVQRTGSKTTVEDCVSTEPVSEIGGMRRSTFYTMGQQTLFQRCYSKQGIHDFSAGFCAAGPNAFVQCDSEESLGFSGSIDSWACGLLFDVVNIDGHDLVFKNLGQDKNGAGWNTGNSLFWQCTAAGIECYSPARDAVNRAYGCWAQFSGDGQWAESNNHVHPRSLFYAQLAARLNKDCSDQARI
;
A
#
# COMPACT_ATOMS: atom_id res chain seq x y z
N GLY A 1 20.07 12.26 -8.62
CA GLY A 1 19.52 13.61 -8.60
C GLY A 1 18.48 13.81 -9.68
N PHE A 2 17.67 14.85 -9.60
CA PHE A 2 16.63 15.16 -10.58
C PHE A 2 17.23 15.43 -11.96
N ARG A 3 16.71 14.77 -12.99
CA ARG A 3 17.18 14.91 -14.39
C ARG A 3 16.30 15.85 -15.19
N GLY A 4 14.99 15.84 -14.95
CA GLY A 4 14.04 16.73 -15.60
C GLY A 4 12.69 16.10 -15.86
N ALA A 5 11.80 16.91 -16.45
CA ALA A 5 10.49 16.48 -16.89
C ALA A 5 10.41 16.40 -18.41
N VAL A 6 9.81 15.32 -18.91
CA VAL A 6 9.34 15.22 -20.29
C VAL A 6 7.94 15.80 -20.29
N LEU A 7 7.78 16.94 -20.94
CA LEU A 7 6.49 17.63 -21.07
C LEU A 7 5.76 17.15 -22.32
N LEU A 8 4.52 16.73 -22.15
CA LEU A 8 3.61 16.36 -23.24
C LEU A 8 2.61 17.49 -23.48
N ASP A 9 2.46 17.88 -24.72
CA ASP A 9 1.46 18.87 -25.13
C ASP A 9 0.04 18.31 -25.07
N LYS A 10 -0.94 19.19 -25.22
CA LYS A 10 -2.34 18.83 -25.36
C LYS A 10 -2.56 17.97 -26.60
N GLY A 11 -3.44 17.02 -26.49
CA GLY A 11 -3.81 16.08 -27.56
C GLY A 11 -3.88 14.64 -27.05
N THR A 12 -4.33 13.76 -27.92
CA THR A 12 -4.34 12.31 -27.66
C THR A 12 -3.14 11.66 -28.34
N LEU A 13 -2.26 11.09 -27.54
CA LEU A 13 -1.10 10.33 -27.98
C LEU A 13 -1.43 8.83 -27.87
N GLU A 14 -1.55 8.16 -29.00
CA GLU A 14 -1.81 6.72 -29.06
C GLU A 14 -0.51 5.93 -28.86
N LEU A 15 -0.58 4.92 -27.99
CA LEU A 15 0.54 4.08 -27.61
C LEU A 15 0.22 2.62 -27.95
N ASN A 16 1.00 1.97 -28.78
CA ASN A 16 0.88 0.54 -29.06
C ASN A 16 1.66 -0.31 -28.03
N GLU A 17 2.63 0.28 -27.35
CA GLU A 17 3.45 -0.36 -26.32
C GLU A 17 3.37 0.39 -25.00
N SER A 18 3.77 -0.27 -23.92
CA SER A 18 3.85 0.34 -22.60
C SER A 18 5.03 1.30 -22.51
N LEU A 19 4.85 2.40 -21.77
CA LEU A 19 5.94 3.31 -21.44
C LEU A 19 6.71 2.79 -20.21
N ARG A 20 8.01 3.14 -20.14
CA ARG A 20 8.87 2.77 -19.01
C ARG A 20 9.73 3.95 -18.56
N ILE A 21 9.70 4.22 -17.25
CA ILE A 21 10.67 5.09 -16.57
C ILE A 21 11.58 4.15 -15.76
N SER A 22 12.79 3.92 -16.26
CA SER A 22 13.77 2.99 -15.68
C SER A 22 15.03 3.67 -15.13
N VAL A 23 14.97 4.99 -14.96
CA VAL A 23 16.07 5.80 -14.42
C VAL A 23 15.57 6.82 -13.41
N SER A 24 16.37 7.09 -12.40
CA SER A 24 16.05 8.05 -11.34
C SER A 24 15.96 9.49 -11.87
N GLY A 25 15.10 10.31 -11.23
CA GLY A 25 15.02 11.74 -11.48
C GLY A 25 14.27 12.15 -12.73
N VAL A 26 13.44 11.28 -13.32
CA VAL A 26 12.65 11.55 -14.52
C VAL A 26 11.17 11.67 -14.20
N VAL A 27 10.55 12.70 -14.72
CA VAL A 27 9.10 12.95 -14.60
C VAL A 27 8.46 12.99 -15.96
N LEU A 28 7.35 12.30 -16.14
CA LEU A 28 6.46 12.47 -17.29
C LEU A 28 5.33 13.40 -16.86
N ARG A 29 5.15 14.51 -17.59
CA ARG A 29 4.18 15.55 -17.24
C ARG A 29 3.36 15.97 -18.43
N GLY A 30 2.03 15.99 -18.28
CA GLY A 30 1.14 16.63 -19.26
C GLY A 30 1.04 18.13 -19.03
N SER A 31 0.82 18.88 -20.09
CA SER A 31 0.55 20.32 -20.03
C SER A 31 -0.85 20.62 -19.44
N ASP A 32 -1.77 19.67 -19.54
CA ASP A 32 -3.15 19.82 -19.05
C ASP A 32 -3.73 18.44 -18.67
N ARG A 33 -4.33 18.36 -17.48
CA ARG A 33 -4.87 17.10 -16.92
C ARG A 33 -5.93 16.46 -17.82
N GLU A 34 -6.82 17.26 -18.41
CA GLU A 34 -7.97 16.78 -19.17
C GLU A 34 -7.64 16.65 -20.67
N GLN A 35 -6.72 17.45 -21.18
CA GLN A 35 -6.47 17.57 -22.60
C GLN A 35 -5.19 16.88 -23.07
N THR A 36 -4.29 16.50 -22.16
CA THR A 36 -3.15 15.62 -22.47
C THR A 36 -3.51 14.18 -22.17
N VAL A 37 -3.77 13.39 -23.19
CA VAL A 37 -4.25 12.00 -23.04
C VAL A 37 -3.24 11.03 -23.62
N LEU A 38 -2.82 10.05 -22.83
CA LEU A 38 -2.10 8.86 -23.30
C LEU A 38 -3.11 7.72 -23.43
N LEU A 39 -3.36 7.27 -24.65
CA LEU A 39 -4.30 6.21 -24.99
C LEU A 39 -3.55 4.94 -25.36
N LYS A 40 -3.59 3.93 -24.48
CA LYS A 40 -3.01 2.61 -24.74
C LYS A 40 -3.92 1.81 -25.66
N LYS A 41 -3.38 1.40 -26.80
CA LYS A 41 -4.05 0.57 -27.81
C LYS A 41 -3.62 -0.89 -27.68
N GLY A 42 -4.41 -1.78 -28.30
CA GLY A 42 -4.10 -3.19 -28.40
C GLY A 42 -4.58 -4.02 -27.21
N VAL A 43 -4.29 -5.32 -27.26
CA VAL A 43 -4.85 -6.35 -26.36
C VAL A 43 -3.91 -6.75 -25.20
N ASP A 44 -2.83 -6.02 -25.01
CA ASP A 44 -1.88 -6.25 -23.92
C ASP A 44 -2.49 -5.86 -22.57
N ARG A 45 -2.60 -6.84 -21.67
CA ARG A 45 -3.17 -6.71 -20.32
C ARG A 45 -2.21 -6.11 -19.28
N GLY A 46 -1.00 -5.72 -19.68
CA GLY A 46 0.00 -5.13 -18.79
C GLY A 46 -0.36 -3.73 -18.28
N ALA A 47 0.63 -2.98 -17.83
CA ALA A 47 0.46 -1.58 -17.44
C ALA A 47 0.75 -0.63 -18.61
N LEU A 48 0.06 0.52 -18.64
CA LEU A 48 0.36 1.58 -19.59
C LEU A 48 1.74 2.20 -19.29
N LEU A 49 2.01 2.49 -18.01
CA LEU A 49 3.29 3.03 -17.56
C LEU A 49 3.90 2.15 -16.46
N TYR A 50 5.15 1.76 -16.64
CA TYR A 50 5.98 1.17 -15.60
C TYR A 50 6.99 2.21 -15.10
N ILE A 51 7.03 2.42 -13.79
CA ILE A 51 8.11 3.12 -13.07
C ILE A 51 8.88 2.00 -12.36
N GLU A 52 9.94 1.53 -12.99
CA GLU A 52 10.60 0.30 -12.52
C GLU A 52 12.11 0.35 -12.60
N GLY A 53 12.76 0.00 -11.50
CA GLY A 53 14.18 -0.30 -11.45
C GLY A 53 14.47 -1.78 -11.71
N ARG A 54 15.74 -2.17 -11.59
CA ARG A 54 16.13 -3.59 -11.65
C ARG A 54 16.08 -4.22 -10.27
N ASN A 55 15.66 -5.47 -10.22
CA ASN A 55 15.68 -6.27 -8.99
C ASN A 55 17.06 -6.96 -8.84
N ASP A 56 18.09 -6.18 -8.55
CA ASP A 56 19.47 -6.61 -8.33
C ASP A 56 19.93 -6.41 -6.88
N LEU A 57 18.98 -6.54 -5.93
CA LEU A 57 19.25 -6.47 -4.51
C LEU A 57 20.17 -7.64 -4.09
N ALA A 58 21.26 -7.32 -3.40
CA ALA A 58 22.18 -8.29 -2.84
C ALA A 58 22.37 -8.01 -1.34
N VAL A 59 22.10 -9.03 -0.51
CA VAL A 59 22.39 -8.96 0.93
C VAL A 59 23.88 -9.02 1.12
N THR A 60 24.43 -8.08 1.88
CA THR A 60 25.88 -7.97 2.15
C THR A 60 26.26 -8.43 3.55
N ASP A 61 25.33 -8.35 4.51
CA ASP A 61 25.55 -8.78 5.89
C ASP A 61 24.21 -9.04 6.59
N THR A 62 24.23 -9.81 7.68
CA THR A 62 23.05 -10.20 8.45
C THR A 62 23.33 -10.09 9.95
N LEU A 63 22.48 -9.35 10.66
CA LEU A 63 22.51 -9.17 12.11
C LEU A 63 21.23 -9.76 12.72
N ASP A 64 21.33 -10.23 13.96
CA ASP A 64 20.16 -10.69 14.74
C ASP A 64 19.65 -9.58 15.63
N VAL A 65 18.34 -9.46 15.80
CA VAL A 65 17.74 -8.61 16.83
C VAL A 65 17.90 -9.30 18.19
N LEU A 66 18.57 -8.60 19.12
CA LEU A 66 18.84 -9.10 20.47
C LEU A 66 17.73 -8.76 21.47
N THR A 67 17.01 -7.66 21.25
CA THR A 67 15.89 -7.26 22.10
C THR A 67 14.80 -8.33 22.05
N SER A 68 14.49 -8.93 23.19
CA SER A 68 13.54 -10.04 23.28
C SER A 68 12.14 -9.69 22.84
N TYR A 69 11.71 -8.45 23.09
CA TYR A 69 10.43 -7.90 22.65
C TYR A 69 10.57 -6.44 22.28
N VAL A 70 10.23 -6.10 21.02
CA VAL A 70 10.16 -4.74 20.50
C VAL A 70 8.69 -4.43 20.22
N PRO A 71 8.08 -3.48 20.97
CA PRO A 71 6.68 -3.13 20.75
C PRO A 71 6.41 -2.59 19.36
N VAL A 72 5.19 -2.75 18.87
CA VAL A 72 4.72 -2.05 17.67
C VAL A 72 4.90 -0.54 17.82
N ASN A 73 5.13 0.16 16.72
CA ASN A 73 5.39 1.60 16.65
C ASN A 73 6.73 2.03 17.29
N THR A 74 7.68 1.12 17.42
CA THR A 74 9.04 1.39 17.90
C THR A 74 10.01 1.54 16.73
N CYS A 75 10.97 2.47 16.87
CA CYS A 75 12.07 2.65 15.92
C CYS A 75 13.40 2.11 16.42
N THR A 76 13.55 1.84 17.73
CA THR A 76 14.83 1.56 18.36
C THR A 76 14.86 0.19 19.04
N PHE A 77 15.90 -0.59 18.76
CA PHE A 77 16.13 -1.92 19.37
C PHE A 77 17.63 -2.28 19.30
N GLN A 78 18.00 -3.36 19.97
CA GLN A 78 19.39 -3.86 19.98
C GLN A 78 19.57 -4.97 18.94
N VAL A 79 20.75 -4.97 18.29
CA VAL A 79 21.17 -5.99 17.32
C VAL A 79 22.49 -6.63 17.76
N THR A 80 22.82 -7.79 17.20
CA THR A 80 24.14 -8.42 17.37
C THR A 80 25.24 -7.47 16.92
N ASN A 81 26.46 -7.73 17.40
CA ASN A 81 27.61 -6.86 17.27
C ASN A 81 27.63 -6.08 15.96
N ASN A 82 27.32 -4.81 16.08
CA ASN A 82 27.09 -3.92 14.98
C ASN A 82 28.42 -3.30 14.55
N VAL A 83 29.17 -4.05 13.82
CA VAL A 83 30.38 -3.53 13.22
C VAL A 83 29.97 -2.63 12.06
N GLN A 84 29.64 -1.35 12.36
CA GLN A 84 29.66 -0.26 11.37
C GLN A 84 28.38 0.04 10.59
N LEU A 85 27.16 -0.12 11.14
CA LEU A 85 26.02 0.57 10.57
C LEU A 85 26.17 2.09 10.77
N VAL A 86 25.95 2.86 9.71
CA VAL A 86 26.03 4.32 9.75
C VAL A 86 24.68 4.97 9.44
N SER A 87 24.49 6.19 9.92
CA SER A 87 23.30 6.97 9.60
C SER A 87 23.14 7.13 8.08
N GLY A 88 21.91 6.93 7.58
CA GLY A 88 21.57 6.94 6.15
C GLY A 88 21.70 5.57 5.46
N GLU A 89 22.34 4.59 6.09
CA GLU A 89 22.44 3.25 5.52
C GLU A 89 21.08 2.57 5.45
N ARG A 90 20.89 1.74 4.43
CA ARG A 90 19.63 1.01 4.18
C ARG A 90 19.71 -0.39 4.76
N VAL A 91 18.67 -0.78 5.47
CA VAL A 91 18.53 -2.11 6.06
C VAL A 91 17.14 -2.67 5.82
N ARG A 92 17.05 -3.99 5.78
CA ARG A 92 15.78 -4.72 5.81
C ARG A 92 15.64 -5.45 7.12
N ILE A 93 14.54 -5.23 7.81
CA ILE A 93 14.18 -5.98 9.01
C ILE A 93 13.21 -7.08 8.57
N VAL A 94 13.57 -8.34 8.80
CA VAL A 94 12.79 -9.51 8.41
C VAL A 94 12.24 -10.19 9.66
N ARG A 95 10.92 -10.12 9.84
CA ARG A 95 10.20 -10.82 10.89
C ARG A 95 9.66 -12.12 10.30
N PRO A 96 10.12 -13.29 10.78
CA PRO A 96 9.69 -14.56 10.24
C PRO A 96 8.24 -14.88 10.61
N SER A 97 7.55 -15.57 9.76
CA SER A 97 6.26 -16.22 10.00
C SER A 97 6.49 -17.70 10.30
N THR A 98 6.74 -18.02 11.59
CA THR A 98 6.97 -19.39 12.03
C THR A 98 5.67 -20.17 12.17
N LYS A 99 5.74 -21.49 12.22
CA LYS A 99 4.58 -22.35 12.40
C LYS A 99 3.80 -22.02 13.67
N GLU A 100 4.53 -21.76 14.76
CA GLU A 100 3.97 -21.43 16.07
C GLU A 100 3.21 -20.10 16.03
N TRP A 101 3.77 -19.09 15.34
CA TRP A 101 3.09 -17.83 15.15
C TRP A 101 1.85 -17.98 14.26
N ILE A 102 1.94 -18.70 13.14
CA ILE A 102 0.81 -18.96 12.22
C ILE A 102 -0.33 -19.65 12.97
N ALA A 103 -0.02 -20.68 13.77
CA ALA A 103 -1.01 -21.36 14.60
C ALA A 103 -1.63 -20.43 15.66
N SER A 104 -0.84 -19.53 16.27
CA SER A 104 -1.32 -18.59 17.28
C SER A 104 -2.36 -17.58 16.77
N VAL A 105 -2.35 -17.29 15.46
CA VAL A 105 -3.33 -16.43 14.78
C VAL A 105 -4.43 -17.22 14.06
N GLY A 106 -4.43 -18.56 14.22
CA GLY A 106 -5.45 -19.45 13.65
C GLY A 106 -5.43 -19.51 12.12
N CYS A 107 -4.24 -19.38 11.50
CA CYS A 107 -4.06 -19.41 10.06
C CYS A 107 -3.28 -20.64 9.56
N ASP A 108 -3.04 -21.63 10.43
CA ASP A 108 -2.40 -22.90 10.09
C ASP A 108 -3.33 -23.83 9.28
N ILE A 109 -4.64 -23.75 9.52
CA ILE A 109 -5.65 -24.48 8.77
C ILE A 109 -6.91 -23.61 8.63
N PHE A 110 -7.36 -23.38 7.40
CA PHE A 110 -8.68 -22.85 7.11
C PHE A 110 -9.32 -23.65 5.96
N GLY A 111 -10.64 -23.74 5.99
CA GLY A 111 -11.39 -24.70 5.17
C GLY A 111 -11.48 -26.06 5.85
N GLY A 112 -11.73 -27.12 5.11
CA GLY A 112 -11.91 -28.47 5.66
C GLY A 112 -11.74 -29.60 4.66
N GLY A 113 -11.52 -30.83 5.16
CA GLY A 113 -11.33 -32.03 4.35
C GLY A 113 -10.09 -31.94 3.45
N ILE A 114 -10.22 -32.41 2.22
CA ILE A 114 -9.14 -32.41 1.22
C ILE A 114 -8.77 -31.01 0.69
N SER A 115 -9.61 -30.02 0.92
CA SER A 115 -9.37 -28.62 0.53
C SER A 115 -8.85 -27.76 1.66
N ALA A 116 -8.45 -28.35 2.78
CA ALA A 116 -7.84 -27.62 3.87
C ALA A 116 -6.56 -26.91 3.41
N LEU A 117 -6.54 -25.61 3.57
CA LEU A 117 -5.41 -24.74 3.28
C LEU A 117 -4.95 -24.08 4.58
N GLY A 118 -3.80 -23.50 4.57
CA GLY A 118 -3.25 -22.73 5.66
C GLY A 118 -2.00 -21.99 5.20
N TRP A 119 -1.58 -20.99 5.95
CA TRP A 119 -0.29 -20.35 5.71
C TRP A 119 0.83 -21.33 6.03
N LYS A 120 1.89 -21.25 5.25
CA LYS A 120 3.12 -22.02 5.47
C LYS A 120 4.20 -21.10 6.05
N GLU A 121 5.10 -21.71 6.79
CA GLU A 121 6.26 -21.03 7.35
C GLU A 121 7.04 -20.27 6.26
N GLY A 122 7.34 -19.00 6.52
CA GLY A 122 8.02 -18.11 5.61
C GLY A 122 7.14 -17.41 4.55
N GLU A 123 5.88 -17.82 4.36
CA GLU A 123 4.99 -17.20 3.35
C GLU A 123 4.51 -15.80 3.76
N MET A 124 4.35 -15.58 5.07
CA MET A 124 3.84 -14.32 5.64
C MET A 124 4.93 -13.52 6.35
N ASP A 125 6.17 -13.65 5.93
CA ASP A 125 7.26 -12.86 6.46
C ASP A 125 7.03 -11.38 6.20
N LEU A 126 7.21 -10.55 7.23
CA LEU A 126 7.18 -9.11 7.08
C LEU A 126 8.59 -8.57 6.87
N VAL A 127 8.74 -7.77 5.83
CA VAL A 127 10.03 -7.18 5.44
C VAL A 127 9.91 -5.67 5.41
N TRP A 128 10.43 -5.00 6.43
CA TRP A 128 10.53 -3.54 6.45
C TRP A 128 11.83 -3.07 5.84
N ASP A 129 11.75 -2.23 4.83
CA ASP A 129 12.86 -1.50 4.24
C ASP A 129 12.98 -0.13 4.92
N ARG A 130 14.07 0.11 5.63
CA ARG A 130 14.26 1.31 6.48
C ARG A 130 15.64 1.90 6.25
N SER A 131 15.78 3.18 6.63
CA SER A 131 17.07 3.81 6.78
C SER A 131 17.48 3.86 8.25
N VAL A 132 18.73 3.65 8.52
CA VAL A 132 19.32 3.86 9.84
C VAL A 132 19.34 5.36 10.11
N SER A 133 18.64 5.83 11.13
CA SER A 133 18.74 7.22 11.57
C SER A 133 19.86 7.43 12.59
N LYS A 134 20.11 6.41 13.43
CA LYS A 134 21.22 6.40 14.40
C LYS A 134 21.67 4.96 14.69
N ALA A 135 22.97 4.77 14.81
CA ALA A 135 23.56 3.56 15.36
C ALA A 135 24.53 3.94 16.49
N ASP A 136 24.41 3.28 17.65
CA ASP A 136 25.20 3.57 18.86
C ASP A 136 25.50 2.26 19.60
N GLY A 137 26.72 1.74 19.46
CA GLY A 137 27.04 0.39 19.91
C GLY A 137 26.12 -0.64 19.24
N ASN A 138 25.44 -1.44 20.05
CA ASN A 138 24.45 -2.42 19.56
C ASN A 138 23.05 -1.82 19.35
N GLN A 139 22.83 -0.56 19.68
CA GLN A 139 21.53 0.09 19.52
C GLN A 139 21.34 0.64 18.11
N LEU A 140 20.30 0.20 17.45
CA LEU A 140 19.88 0.63 16.12
C LEU A 140 18.60 1.45 16.22
N THR A 141 18.56 2.62 15.57
CA THR A 141 17.35 3.44 15.44
C THR A 141 17.03 3.63 13.96
N LEU A 142 15.79 3.37 13.58
CA LEU A 142 15.27 3.44 12.21
C LEU A 142 14.61 4.81 11.92
N ASP A 143 14.48 5.15 10.65
CA ASP A 143 13.80 6.37 10.15
C ASP A 143 12.27 6.31 10.27
N ALA A 144 11.70 5.11 10.37
CA ALA A 144 10.28 4.91 10.53
C ALA A 144 9.97 3.68 11.41
N PRO A 145 8.85 3.69 12.14
CA PRO A 145 8.52 2.64 13.09
C PRO A 145 8.20 1.30 12.41
N LEU A 146 8.29 0.24 13.23
CA LEU A 146 7.81 -1.08 12.89
C LEU A 146 6.30 -1.16 13.09
N THR A 147 5.60 -1.74 12.15
CA THR A 147 4.13 -1.86 12.15
C THR A 147 3.61 -3.13 12.83
N MET A 148 4.53 -4.00 13.24
CA MET A 148 4.26 -5.22 14.02
C MET A 148 5.32 -5.34 15.10
N ALA A 149 4.95 -5.90 16.25
CA ALA A 149 5.90 -6.21 17.31
C ALA A 149 6.90 -7.28 16.87
N LEU A 150 8.15 -7.15 17.31
CA LEU A 150 9.13 -8.23 17.23
C LEU A 150 9.14 -8.96 18.57
N ASP A 151 8.94 -10.26 18.54
CA ASP A 151 8.92 -11.10 19.73
C ASP A 151 9.73 -12.37 19.47
N ASN A 152 10.86 -12.51 20.14
CA ASN A 152 11.78 -13.62 19.94
C ASN A 152 11.16 -15.00 20.20
N LYS A 153 10.02 -15.08 20.92
CA LYS A 153 9.29 -16.34 21.07
C LYS A 153 8.76 -16.89 19.74
N TRP A 154 8.59 -16.03 18.74
CA TRP A 154 8.12 -16.41 17.40
C TRP A 154 9.25 -16.63 16.38
N GLY A 155 10.51 -16.55 16.81
CA GLY A 155 11.68 -16.73 15.96
C GLY A 155 12.61 -15.53 15.96
N THR A 156 13.83 -15.74 15.48
CA THR A 156 14.84 -14.69 15.42
C THR A 156 14.58 -13.75 14.27
N VAL A 157 14.39 -12.47 14.61
CA VAL A 157 14.26 -11.39 13.60
C VAL A 157 15.64 -11.01 13.08
N LYS A 158 15.77 -10.85 11.77
CA LYS A 158 17.01 -10.50 11.09
C LYS A 158 17.00 -9.05 10.64
N VAL A 159 18.15 -8.41 10.71
CA VAL A 159 18.45 -7.12 10.08
C VAL A 159 19.47 -7.38 8.97
N LEU A 160 19.04 -7.17 7.73
CA LEU A 160 19.85 -7.42 6.54
C LEU A 160 20.43 -6.10 6.04
N ARG A 161 21.76 -6.01 5.95
CA ARG A 161 22.41 -4.98 5.14
C ARG A 161 22.34 -5.40 3.68
N TYR A 162 22.16 -4.47 2.79
CA TYR A 162 22.05 -4.80 1.37
C TYR A 162 22.58 -3.69 0.45
N SER A 163 22.94 -4.08 -0.74
CA SER A 163 23.17 -3.20 -1.88
C SER A 163 22.06 -3.38 -2.92
N TRP A 164 21.57 -2.29 -3.48
CA TRP A 164 20.54 -2.34 -4.52
C TRP A 164 20.78 -1.26 -5.59
N PRO A 165 21.80 -1.43 -6.45
CA PRO A 165 22.20 -0.40 -7.41
C PRO A 165 21.17 -0.14 -8.52
N GLY A 166 20.35 -1.13 -8.83
CA GLY A 166 19.29 -1.02 -9.83
C GLY A 166 18.01 -0.35 -9.36
N ARG A 167 17.83 -0.09 -8.05
CA ARG A 167 16.67 0.63 -7.52
C ARG A 167 16.67 2.07 -8.00
N ILE A 168 15.58 2.51 -8.61
CA ILE A 168 15.42 3.90 -9.02
C ILE A 168 14.73 4.74 -7.96
N ALA A 169 14.89 6.06 -8.03
CA ALA A 169 14.26 7.01 -7.13
C ALA A 169 13.90 8.32 -7.83
N GLU A 170 13.03 9.12 -7.19
CA GLU A 170 12.67 10.45 -7.67
C GLU A 170 12.08 10.44 -9.09
N ALA A 171 11.18 9.49 -9.37
CA ALA A 171 10.47 9.35 -10.63
C ALA A 171 8.97 9.64 -10.45
N GLY A 172 8.34 10.26 -11.44
CA GLY A 172 6.95 10.66 -11.27
C GLY A 172 6.14 10.80 -12.55
N LEU A 173 4.82 10.81 -12.36
CA LEU A 173 3.82 11.06 -13.39
C LEU A 173 2.88 12.18 -12.93
N GLU A 174 2.61 13.15 -13.81
CA GLU A 174 1.84 14.32 -13.41
C GLU A 174 0.94 14.87 -14.50
N ASN A 175 -0.24 15.35 -14.08
CA ASN A 175 -1.06 16.34 -14.80
C ASN A 175 -1.48 15.90 -16.22
N LEU A 176 -2.03 14.68 -16.36
CA LEU A 176 -2.51 14.13 -17.63
C LEU A 176 -3.60 13.08 -17.41
N THR A 177 -4.19 12.59 -18.48
CA THR A 177 -5.11 11.46 -18.49
C THR A 177 -4.42 10.22 -19.08
N LEU A 178 -4.51 9.09 -18.37
CA LEU A 178 -4.21 7.76 -18.90
C LEU A 178 -5.52 7.06 -19.25
N ALA A 179 -5.60 6.48 -20.43
CA ALA A 179 -6.79 5.74 -20.87
C ALA A 179 -6.40 4.43 -21.56
N SER A 180 -7.21 3.40 -21.34
CA SER A 180 -7.13 2.15 -22.10
C SER A 180 -8.19 2.14 -23.19
N ASP A 181 -7.80 1.84 -24.42
CA ASP A 181 -8.76 1.53 -25.47
C ASP A 181 -9.28 0.10 -25.27
N TYR A 182 -10.53 -0.16 -25.68
CA TYR A 182 -11.17 -1.45 -25.54
C TYR A 182 -12.21 -1.65 -26.67
N ASP A 183 -12.65 -2.89 -26.91
CA ASP A 183 -13.72 -3.15 -27.90
C ASP A 183 -15.08 -2.73 -27.33
N LYS A 184 -15.58 -1.59 -27.78
CA LYS A 184 -16.86 -1.02 -27.33
C LYS A 184 -18.09 -1.88 -27.62
N LYS A 185 -17.95 -2.95 -28.43
CA LYS A 185 -19.00 -3.94 -28.62
C LYS A 185 -19.18 -4.86 -27.42
N TYR A 186 -18.14 -4.94 -26.59
CA TYR A 186 -18.11 -5.77 -25.38
C TYR A 186 -17.94 -4.88 -24.15
N PRO A 187 -19.03 -4.49 -23.46
CA PRO A 187 -18.95 -3.58 -22.31
C PRO A 187 -18.08 -4.08 -21.14
N LYS A 188 -17.73 -5.36 -21.17
CA LYS A 188 -16.88 -6.03 -20.18
C LYS A 188 -15.62 -6.62 -20.83
N ASP A 189 -15.17 -6.02 -21.91
CA ASP A 189 -13.91 -6.42 -22.55
C ASP A 189 -12.77 -6.45 -21.53
N GLU A 190 -11.92 -7.42 -21.64
CA GLU A 190 -10.71 -7.57 -20.82
C GLU A 190 -9.45 -7.73 -21.67
N ASP A 191 -9.58 -7.79 -22.98
CA ASP A 191 -8.46 -7.85 -23.90
C ASP A 191 -7.96 -6.43 -24.21
N HIS A 192 -7.56 -5.72 -23.13
CA HIS A 192 -7.00 -4.38 -23.17
C HIS A 192 -6.10 -4.14 -21.96
N CYS A 193 -5.55 -2.92 -21.81
CA CYS A 193 -4.65 -2.59 -20.71
C CYS A 193 -5.35 -2.64 -19.35
N TRP A 194 -4.78 -3.37 -18.40
CA TRP A 194 -5.36 -3.57 -17.07
C TRP A 194 -4.93 -2.54 -16.06
N THR A 195 -3.72 -2.01 -16.16
CA THR A 195 -3.14 -1.14 -15.14
C THR A 195 -2.69 0.19 -15.72
N GLY A 196 -3.05 1.28 -15.06
CA GLY A 196 -2.57 2.61 -15.46
C GLY A 196 -1.08 2.77 -15.17
N VAL A 197 -0.68 2.66 -13.91
CA VAL A 197 0.71 2.79 -13.45
C VAL A 197 1.10 1.65 -12.53
N SER A 198 2.22 0.99 -12.81
CA SER A 198 2.86 0.02 -11.91
C SER A 198 4.20 0.55 -11.44
N ILE A 199 4.45 0.53 -10.10
CA ILE A 199 5.67 1.04 -9.48
C ILE A 199 6.39 -0.10 -8.78
N GLU A 200 7.61 -0.41 -9.23
CA GLU A 200 8.37 -1.56 -8.75
C GLU A 200 9.88 -1.25 -8.67
N ASN A 201 10.58 -1.81 -7.69
CA ASN A 201 12.01 -1.58 -7.48
C ASN A 201 12.37 -0.08 -7.49
N ALA A 202 11.51 0.70 -6.83
CA ALA A 202 11.55 2.17 -6.88
C ALA A 202 11.20 2.77 -5.52
N GLU A 203 11.73 3.95 -5.24
CA GLU A 203 11.41 4.71 -4.03
C GLU A 203 11.29 6.21 -4.30
N ASN A 204 10.63 6.95 -3.38
CA ASN A 204 10.39 8.38 -3.52
C ASN A 204 9.72 8.73 -4.85
N CYS A 205 8.75 7.92 -5.28
CA CYS A 205 8.02 8.12 -6.52
C CYS A 205 6.68 8.81 -6.27
N TRP A 206 6.10 9.39 -7.32
CA TRP A 206 4.80 10.00 -7.20
C TRP A 206 3.94 9.88 -8.46
N VAL A 207 2.62 9.89 -8.24
CA VAL A 207 1.59 10.03 -9.27
C VAL A 207 0.61 11.09 -8.79
N ARG A 208 0.50 12.21 -9.49
CA ARG A 208 -0.35 13.30 -9.01
C ARG A 208 -1.14 13.99 -10.11
N ARG A 209 -2.41 14.32 -9.80
CA ARG A 209 -3.33 15.00 -10.73
C ARG A 209 -3.46 14.23 -12.05
N VAL A 210 -3.72 12.90 -11.95
CA VAL A 210 -3.88 12.01 -13.09
C VAL A 210 -5.31 11.48 -13.12
N ASN A 211 -5.94 11.50 -14.28
CA ASN A 211 -7.19 10.80 -14.55
C ASN A 211 -6.88 9.43 -15.16
N PHE A 212 -7.59 8.41 -14.70
CA PHE A 212 -7.50 7.03 -15.19
C PHE A 212 -8.84 6.61 -15.75
N LYS A 213 -8.86 6.09 -16.98
CA LYS A 213 -10.10 5.64 -17.65
C LYS A 213 -9.96 4.26 -18.25
N HIS A 214 -10.99 3.44 -18.02
CA HIS A 214 -11.20 2.14 -18.63
C HIS A 214 -10.25 1.01 -18.19
N PHE A 215 -9.43 1.19 -17.17
CA PHE A 215 -8.55 0.12 -16.70
C PHE A 215 -9.34 -1.02 -16.04
N ALA A 216 -9.01 -2.27 -16.40
CA ALA A 216 -9.68 -3.46 -15.88
C ALA A 216 -9.19 -3.85 -14.46
N GLY A 217 -7.97 -3.56 -14.13
CA GLY A 217 -7.29 -3.89 -12.86
C GLY A 217 -7.13 -2.69 -11.95
N SER A 218 -6.00 -2.00 -12.03
CA SER A 218 -5.66 -0.89 -11.14
C SER A 218 -5.38 0.41 -11.89
N ALA A 219 -5.80 1.54 -11.32
CA ALA A 219 -5.31 2.85 -11.72
C ALA A 219 -3.83 2.98 -11.36
N VAL A 220 -3.49 2.72 -10.10
CA VAL A 220 -2.11 2.68 -9.61
C VAL A 220 -1.90 1.46 -8.73
N ILE A 221 -0.84 0.71 -9.02
CA ILE A 221 -0.36 -0.38 -8.16
C ILE A 221 1.09 -0.12 -7.73
N VAL A 222 1.32 -0.12 -6.42
CA VAL A 222 2.67 -0.11 -5.84
C VAL A 222 3.04 -1.54 -5.46
N GLN A 223 3.98 -2.11 -6.16
CA GLN A 223 4.44 -3.48 -5.97
C GLN A 223 5.22 -3.64 -4.65
N ARG A 224 5.47 -4.88 -4.21
CA ARG A 224 6.14 -5.22 -2.93
C ARG A 224 7.49 -4.52 -2.73
N THR A 225 8.17 -4.20 -3.79
CA THR A 225 9.50 -3.57 -3.79
C THR A 225 9.44 -2.05 -3.95
N GLY A 226 8.22 -1.48 -4.08
CA GLY A 226 8.00 -0.05 -4.06
C GLY A 226 7.94 0.51 -2.64
N SER A 227 8.48 1.70 -2.42
CA SER A 227 8.41 2.37 -1.12
C SER A 227 8.42 3.89 -1.25
N LYS A 228 7.94 4.57 -0.19
CA LYS A 228 7.92 6.05 -0.13
C LYS A 228 7.26 6.66 -1.37
N THR A 229 6.11 6.09 -1.77
CA THR A 229 5.36 6.55 -2.95
C THR A 229 4.17 7.38 -2.53
N THR A 230 3.96 8.51 -3.20
CA THR A 230 2.79 9.37 -3.01
C THR A 230 1.91 9.37 -4.25
N VAL A 231 0.64 9.04 -4.08
CA VAL A 231 -0.41 9.13 -5.10
C VAL A 231 -1.43 10.14 -4.62
N GLU A 232 -1.58 11.26 -5.35
CA GLU A 232 -2.40 12.36 -4.85
C GLU A 232 -3.24 13.03 -5.94
N ASP A 233 -4.44 13.49 -5.55
CA ASP A 233 -5.35 14.21 -6.42
C ASP A 233 -5.66 13.44 -7.72
N CYS A 234 -5.74 12.10 -7.64
CA CYS A 234 -5.98 11.21 -8.77
C CYS A 234 -7.44 10.77 -8.82
N VAL A 235 -7.94 10.55 -10.04
CA VAL A 235 -9.33 10.14 -10.29
C VAL A 235 -9.36 8.92 -11.20
N SER A 236 -10.11 7.89 -10.82
CA SER A 236 -10.33 6.69 -11.64
C SER A 236 -11.81 6.47 -11.88
N THR A 237 -12.20 6.43 -13.14
CA THR A 237 -13.59 6.28 -13.56
C THR A 237 -13.75 5.34 -14.75
N GLU A 238 -14.97 4.86 -14.95
CA GLU A 238 -15.36 4.08 -16.12
C GLU A 238 -14.50 2.81 -16.30
N PRO A 239 -14.24 1.99 -15.26
CA PRO A 239 -13.46 0.77 -15.41
C PRO A 239 -14.20 -0.23 -16.32
N VAL A 240 -13.46 -0.92 -17.19
CA VAL A 240 -14.01 -1.89 -18.14
C VAL A 240 -13.46 -3.27 -17.82
N SER A 241 -14.31 -4.15 -17.30
CA SER A 241 -14.00 -5.55 -16.99
C SER A 241 -15.24 -6.30 -16.53
N GLU A 242 -15.12 -7.60 -16.33
CA GLU A 242 -16.05 -8.36 -15.47
C GLU A 242 -15.95 -7.85 -14.01
N ILE A 243 -16.97 -8.17 -13.21
CA ILE A 243 -17.02 -7.84 -11.79
C ILE A 243 -16.63 -9.10 -11.00
N GLY A 244 -15.49 -9.07 -10.34
CA GLY A 244 -15.01 -10.15 -9.48
C GLY A 244 -13.52 -10.48 -9.65
N GLY A 245 -12.99 -11.32 -8.77
CA GLY A 245 -11.58 -11.70 -8.72
C GLY A 245 -10.67 -10.49 -8.43
N MET A 246 -9.51 -10.48 -9.05
CA MET A 246 -8.48 -9.43 -8.86
C MET A 246 -8.69 -8.19 -9.77
N ARG A 247 -9.90 -7.97 -10.24
CA ARG A 247 -10.25 -6.84 -11.09
C ARG A 247 -10.58 -5.62 -10.23
N ARG A 248 -10.39 -4.44 -10.81
CA ARG A 248 -10.80 -3.15 -10.23
C ARG A 248 -10.32 -2.92 -8.79
N SER A 249 -9.08 -3.36 -8.50
CA SER A 249 -8.36 -2.94 -7.29
C SER A 249 -7.72 -1.60 -7.60
N THR A 250 -8.50 -0.51 -7.47
CA THR A 250 -8.24 0.77 -8.12
C THR A 250 -6.93 1.42 -7.67
N PHE A 251 -6.80 1.72 -6.37
CA PHE A 251 -5.58 2.26 -5.77
C PHE A 251 -5.02 1.23 -4.80
N TYR A 252 -4.01 0.51 -5.25
CA TYR A 252 -3.55 -0.70 -4.57
C TYR A 252 -2.07 -0.63 -4.20
N THR A 253 -1.73 -1.08 -3.00
CA THR A 253 -0.34 -1.20 -2.55
C THR A 253 -0.02 -2.55 -1.91
N MET A 254 1.05 -3.16 -2.36
CA MET A 254 1.77 -4.23 -1.67
C MET A 254 3.10 -3.72 -1.09
N GLY A 255 3.39 -2.44 -1.32
CA GLY A 255 4.61 -1.77 -0.88
C GLY A 255 4.53 -1.26 0.55
N GLN A 256 5.40 -0.32 0.86
CA GLN A 256 5.48 0.27 2.18
C GLN A 256 5.76 1.77 2.14
N GLN A 257 5.33 2.49 3.18
CA GLN A 257 5.42 3.95 3.24
C GLN A 257 4.74 4.61 2.03
N THR A 258 3.62 4.03 1.60
CA THR A 258 2.80 4.55 0.50
C THR A 258 1.69 5.43 1.05
N LEU A 259 1.52 6.59 0.44
CA LEU A 259 0.44 7.52 0.72
C LEU A 259 -0.46 7.67 -0.52
N PHE A 260 -1.74 7.33 -0.36
CA PHE A 260 -2.79 7.75 -1.27
C PHE A 260 -3.58 8.86 -0.60
N GLN A 261 -3.64 10.03 -1.23
CA GLN A 261 -4.38 11.15 -0.63
C GLN A 261 -5.23 11.90 -1.65
N ARG A 262 -6.45 12.24 -1.23
CA ARG A 262 -7.41 12.96 -2.07
C ARG A 262 -7.62 12.28 -3.44
N CYS A 263 -7.69 10.94 -3.39
CA CYS A 263 -7.98 10.13 -4.55
C CYS A 263 -9.48 9.82 -4.62
N TYR A 264 -10.00 9.76 -5.83
CA TYR A 264 -11.39 9.42 -6.09
C TYR A 264 -11.47 8.19 -7.00
N SER A 265 -12.36 7.25 -6.67
CA SER A 265 -12.63 6.05 -7.44
C SER A 265 -14.12 5.90 -7.69
N LYS A 266 -14.51 5.42 -8.86
CA LYS A 266 -15.88 5.08 -9.16
C LYS A 266 -16.00 3.69 -9.75
N GLN A 267 -16.94 2.87 -9.21
CA GLN A 267 -17.22 1.50 -9.64
C GLN A 267 -16.02 0.55 -9.51
N GLY A 268 -15.14 0.78 -8.54
CA GLY A 268 -14.13 -0.18 -8.14
C GLY A 268 -14.73 -1.38 -7.40
N ILE A 269 -14.01 -2.50 -7.34
CA ILE A 269 -14.34 -3.62 -6.46
C ILE A 269 -13.60 -3.42 -5.12
N HIS A 270 -12.34 -3.00 -5.22
CA HIS A 270 -11.50 -2.67 -4.08
C HIS A 270 -10.87 -1.32 -4.33
N ASP A 271 -11.63 -0.24 -4.06
CA ASP A 271 -11.24 1.11 -4.46
C ASP A 271 -9.93 1.56 -3.83
N PHE A 272 -9.75 1.30 -2.52
CA PHE A 272 -8.55 1.62 -1.75
C PHE A 272 -8.10 0.37 -1.00
N SER A 273 -6.98 -0.21 -1.41
CA SER A 273 -6.61 -1.53 -0.91
C SER A 273 -5.11 -1.75 -0.72
N ALA A 274 -4.80 -2.68 0.18
CA ALA A 274 -3.46 -3.19 0.40
C ALA A 274 -3.49 -4.72 0.46
N GLY A 275 -2.34 -5.38 0.50
CA GLY A 275 -2.28 -6.82 0.65
C GLY A 275 -0.89 -7.41 0.47
N PHE A 276 -0.82 -8.74 0.43
CA PHE A 276 0.41 -9.53 0.21
C PHE A 276 1.58 -9.10 1.08
N CYS A 277 1.41 -9.12 2.40
CA CYS A 277 2.43 -8.78 3.38
C CYS A 277 2.96 -7.33 3.23
N ALA A 278 2.10 -6.38 2.80
CA ALA A 278 2.45 -4.97 2.79
C ALA A 278 2.87 -4.53 4.20
N ALA A 279 4.17 -4.33 4.38
CA ALA A 279 4.75 -4.14 5.71
C ALA A 279 4.44 -2.76 6.32
N GLY A 280 3.96 -1.81 5.53
CA GLY A 280 3.59 -0.47 5.99
C GLY A 280 4.74 0.34 6.59
N PRO A 281 4.41 1.47 7.26
CA PRO A 281 3.06 2.04 7.30
C PRO A 281 2.58 2.49 5.92
N ASN A 282 1.29 2.29 5.63
CA ASN A 282 0.65 2.80 4.41
C ASN A 282 -0.61 3.59 4.81
N ALA A 283 -0.94 4.64 4.07
CA ALA A 283 -2.07 5.49 4.40
C ALA A 283 -2.93 5.81 3.18
N PHE A 284 -4.25 5.80 3.40
CA PHE A 284 -5.27 6.32 2.52
C PHE A 284 -5.93 7.50 3.24
N VAL A 285 -5.79 8.72 2.71
CA VAL A 285 -6.13 9.96 3.42
C VAL A 285 -7.07 10.81 2.58
N GLN A 286 -8.25 11.14 3.10
CA GLN A 286 -9.26 11.93 2.39
C GLN A 286 -9.56 11.35 1.00
N CYS A 287 -9.81 10.07 0.94
CA CYS A 287 -10.14 9.37 -0.30
C CYS A 287 -11.64 9.05 -0.34
N ASP A 288 -12.22 9.19 -1.51
CA ASP A 288 -13.65 8.97 -1.73
C ASP A 288 -13.89 7.95 -2.84
N SER A 289 -14.87 7.06 -2.64
CA SER A 289 -15.36 6.17 -3.69
C SER A 289 -16.87 6.29 -3.86
N GLU A 290 -17.33 6.13 -5.09
CA GLU A 290 -18.75 6.07 -5.44
C GLU A 290 -19.09 4.77 -6.16
N GLU A 291 -20.29 4.25 -5.89
CA GLU A 291 -20.80 3.02 -6.51
C GLU A 291 -19.83 1.84 -6.34
N SER A 292 -19.21 1.71 -5.18
CA SER A 292 -18.29 0.60 -4.89
C SER A 292 -18.98 -0.75 -5.04
N LEU A 293 -18.31 -1.72 -5.65
CA LEU A 293 -18.85 -3.05 -5.97
C LEU A 293 -18.30 -4.15 -5.04
N GLY A 294 -17.44 -3.80 -4.10
CA GLY A 294 -16.87 -4.68 -3.11
C GLY A 294 -16.16 -3.88 -2.01
N PHE A 295 -15.61 -4.55 -1.01
CA PHE A 295 -15.03 -3.89 0.14
C PHE A 295 -13.67 -3.25 -0.16
N SER A 296 -13.35 -2.17 0.56
CA SER A 296 -12.02 -1.57 0.65
C SER A 296 -11.36 -1.95 1.99
N GLY A 297 -10.01 -1.92 2.03
CA GLY A 297 -9.23 -2.38 3.18
C GLY A 297 -8.01 -3.18 2.75
N SER A 298 -7.70 -4.28 3.44
CA SER A 298 -6.71 -5.23 2.93
C SER A 298 -7.42 -6.38 2.22
N ILE A 299 -7.09 -6.61 0.96
CA ILE A 299 -7.77 -7.62 0.12
C ILE A 299 -7.06 -8.97 0.11
N ASP A 300 -5.82 -9.00 0.57
CA ASP A 300 -4.99 -10.18 0.63
C ASP A 300 -4.30 -10.28 1.99
N SER A 301 -3.72 -11.46 2.25
CA SER A 301 -3.00 -11.72 3.47
C SER A 301 -1.89 -10.72 3.68
N TRP A 302 -1.81 -10.30 4.67
CA TRP A 302 -1.21 -9.97 5.93
C TRP A 302 -0.54 -8.61 5.82
N ALA A 303 -1.29 -7.59 5.44
CA ALA A 303 -0.80 -6.22 5.53
C ALA A 303 -0.70 -5.79 7.01
N CYS A 304 0.15 -4.82 7.31
CA CYS A 304 0.29 -4.27 8.66
C CYS A 304 0.42 -2.74 8.65
N GLY A 305 -0.13 -2.10 9.68
CA GLY A 305 0.02 -0.67 9.87
C GLY A 305 -0.63 0.16 8.77
N LEU A 306 -1.86 -0.20 8.41
CA LEU A 306 -2.68 0.58 7.49
C LEU A 306 -3.40 1.69 8.26
N LEU A 307 -3.44 2.87 7.68
CA LEU A 307 -4.27 3.99 8.12
C LEU A 307 -5.25 4.36 7.01
N PHE A 308 -6.53 4.24 7.31
CA PHE A 308 -7.61 4.86 6.53
C PHE A 308 -8.08 6.08 7.32
N ASP A 309 -7.84 7.26 6.80
CA ASP A 309 -8.04 8.54 7.49
C ASP A 309 -8.99 9.43 6.71
N VAL A 310 -10.21 9.57 7.19
CA VAL A 310 -11.27 10.32 6.50
C VAL A 310 -11.55 9.72 5.13
N VAL A 311 -11.69 8.41 5.07
CA VAL A 311 -12.05 7.69 3.83
C VAL A 311 -13.54 7.44 3.81
N ASN A 312 -14.16 7.73 2.67
CA ASN A 312 -15.57 7.52 2.42
C ASN A 312 -15.78 6.46 1.34
N ILE A 313 -16.54 5.41 1.64
CA ILE A 313 -16.88 4.32 0.72
C ILE A 313 -18.40 4.30 0.53
N ASP A 314 -18.86 4.80 -0.60
CA ASP A 314 -20.27 4.71 -0.98
C ASP A 314 -20.55 3.38 -1.69
N GLY A 315 -21.52 2.65 -1.18
CA GLY A 315 -22.04 1.41 -1.75
C GLY A 315 -21.50 0.12 -1.12
N HIS A 316 -20.40 0.15 -0.35
CA HIS A 316 -19.84 -1.08 0.25
C HIS A 316 -19.08 -0.81 1.56
N ASP A 317 -18.30 -1.79 2.03
CA ASP A 317 -17.73 -1.86 3.38
C ASP A 317 -16.23 -1.51 3.41
N LEU A 318 -15.75 -1.13 4.60
CA LEU A 318 -14.35 -1.13 5.01
C LEU A 318 -14.06 -2.36 5.89
N VAL A 319 -13.00 -3.12 5.59
CA VAL A 319 -12.84 -4.46 6.18
C VAL A 319 -11.43 -4.75 6.69
N PHE A 320 -11.34 -5.06 7.99
CA PHE A 320 -10.21 -5.70 8.66
C PHE A 320 -10.71 -6.98 9.33
N LYS A 321 -10.44 -8.14 8.74
CA LYS A 321 -10.93 -9.44 9.26
C LYS A 321 -10.10 -10.64 8.80
N ASN A 322 -10.43 -11.79 9.33
CA ASN A 322 -10.00 -13.06 8.75
C ASN A 322 -10.90 -13.39 7.54
N LEU A 323 -10.31 -13.42 6.35
CA LEU A 323 -11.01 -13.72 5.10
C LEU A 323 -11.25 -15.23 4.92
N GLY A 324 -10.67 -16.06 5.81
CA GLY A 324 -10.78 -17.51 5.67
C GLY A 324 -10.19 -17.99 4.36
N GLN A 325 -10.99 -18.71 3.59
CA GLN A 325 -10.68 -19.19 2.25
C GLN A 325 -11.43 -18.39 1.17
N ASP A 326 -11.46 -17.08 1.31
CA ASP A 326 -12.12 -16.21 0.33
C ASP A 326 -11.31 -16.13 -0.98
N LYS A 327 -12.01 -15.90 -2.09
CA LYS A 327 -11.43 -15.66 -3.41
C LYS A 327 -10.47 -14.46 -3.46
N ASN A 328 -10.57 -13.56 -2.52
CA ASN A 328 -9.76 -12.33 -2.44
C ASN A 328 -8.60 -12.44 -1.43
N GLY A 329 -8.32 -13.63 -0.93
CA GLY A 329 -7.23 -13.86 0.00
C GLY A 329 -7.53 -14.98 0.98
N ALA A 330 -6.60 -15.26 1.86
CA ALA A 330 -6.72 -16.33 2.84
C ALA A 330 -6.14 -15.92 4.19
N GLY A 331 -6.87 -16.25 5.26
CA GLY A 331 -6.49 -15.91 6.62
C GLY A 331 -6.69 -14.42 6.93
N TRP A 332 -6.00 -13.95 7.95
CA TRP A 332 -6.09 -12.55 8.37
C TRP A 332 -5.57 -11.59 7.29
N ASN A 333 -6.37 -10.60 6.94
CA ASN A 333 -5.99 -9.62 5.92
C ASN A 333 -5.06 -8.54 6.47
N THR A 334 -5.17 -8.16 7.75
CA THR A 334 -4.31 -7.13 8.34
C THR A 334 -4.23 -7.22 9.87
N GLY A 335 -3.16 -6.61 10.42
CA GLY A 335 -2.97 -6.37 11.85
C GLY A 335 -2.40 -4.98 12.12
N ASN A 336 -2.67 -4.44 13.32
CA ASN A 336 -2.23 -3.11 13.76
C ASN A 336 -2.64 -1.98 12.83
N SER A 337 -3.85 -2.04 12.31
CA SER A 337 -4.39 -1.10 11.34
C SER A 337 -5.52 -0.26 11.95
N LEU A 338 -5.80 0.90 11.36
CA LEU A 338 -6.72 1.88 11.92
C LEU A 338 -7.63 2.48 10.85
N PHE A 339 -8.94 2.50 11.14
CA PHE A 339 -9.93 3.36 10.53
C PHE A 339 -10.12 4.61 11.40
N TRP A 340 -9.83 5.79 10.87
CA TRP A 340 -9.99 7.07 11.55
C TRP A 340 -11.00 7.93 10.85
N GLN A 341 -12.14 8.20 11.49
CA GLN A 341 -13.23 9.03 10.94
C GLN A 341 -13.67 8.62 9.52
N CYS A 342 -13.71 7.32 9.26
CA CYS A 342 -14.18 6.78 7.99
C CYS A 342 -15.69 6.65 7.96
N THR A 343 -16.26 6.68 6.76
CA THR A 343 -17.67 6.43 6.50
C THR A 343 -17.81 5.32 5.46
N ALA A 344 -18.69 4.35 5.70
CA ALA A 344 -18.99 3.25 4.77
C ALA A 344 -20.39 2.70 5.06
N ALA A 345 -20.90 1.82 4.22
CA ALA A 345 -22.13 1.07 4.50
C ALA A 345 -21.94 0.19 5.74
N GLY A 346 -20.83 -0.55 5.80
CA GLY A 346 -20.41 -1.33 6.96
C GLY A 346 -18.93 -1.11 7.27
N ILE A 347 -18.54 -1.28 8.52
CA ILE A 347 -17.15 -1.38 8.95
C ILE A 347 -16.97 -2.65 9.75
N GLU A 348 -16.18 -3.56 9.20
CA GLU A 348 -15.77 -4.78 9.87
C GLU A 348 -14.37 -4.58 10.45
N CYS A 349 -14.23 -4.62 11.76
CA CYS A 349 -12.95 -4.42 12.43
C CYS A 349 -12.73 -5.53 13.46
N TYR A 350 -12.00 -6.56 13.07
CA TYR A 350 -11.60 -7.68 13.91
C TYR A 350 -10.10 -7.65 14.16
N SER A 351 -9.64 -8.27 15.26
CA SER A 351 -8.23 -8.30 15.65
C SER A 351 -7.67 -9.72 15.62
N PRO A 352 -6.53 -9.97 14.94
CA PRO A 352 -5.90 -11.29 14.88
C PRO A 352 -5.42 -11.81 16.23
N ALA A 353 -4.82 -10.94 17.04
CA ALA A 353 -4.24 -11.28 18.33
C ALA A 353 -4.04 -10.02 19.18
N ARG A 354 -3.65 -10.19 20.46
CA ARG A 354 -3.43 -9.06 21.39
C ARG A 354 -2.32 -8.10 20.97
N ASP A 355 -1.35 -8.57 20.19
CA ASP A 355 -0.22 -7.79 19.65
C ASP A 355 -0.47 -7.34 18.21
N ALA A 356 -1.65 -7.60 17.66
CA ALA A 356 -2.06 -7.24 16.31
C ALA A 356 -3.46 -6.62 16.29
N VAL A 357 -3.73 -5.66 17.18
CA VAL A 357 -5.04 -5.05 17.37
C VAL A 357 -5.40 -4.08 16.29
N ASN A 358 -6.47 -4.34 15.56
CA ASN A 358 -7.07 -3.39 14.63
C ASN A 358 -8.04 -2.44 15.36
N ARG A 359 -8.20 -1.23 14.87
CA ARG A 359 -8.93 -0.14 15.52
C ARG A 359 -9.85 0.59 14.56
N ALA A 360 -10.96 1.12 15.10
CA ALA A 360 -11.86 2.00 14.37
C ALA A 360 -12.36 3.12 15.30
N TYR A 361 -11.99 4.36 15.02
CA TYR A 361 -12.28 5.52 15.85
C TYR A 361 -13.00 6.62 15.07
N GLY A 362 -14.11 7.13 15.63
CA GLY A 362 -14.86 8.22 15.01
C GLY A 362 -15.58 7.87 13.72
N CYS A 363 -15.80 6.58 13.45
CA CYS A 363 -16.36 6.10 12.19
C CYS A 363 -17.90 6.10 12.18
N TRP A 364 -18.48 6.17 10.98
CA TRP A 364 -19.90 6.16 10.71
C TRP A 364 -20.28 5.02 9.77
N ALA A 365 -20.97 4.00 10.27
CA ALA A 365 -21.33 2.80 9.52
C ALA A 365 -22.29 1.89 10.32
N GLN A 366 -22.62 0.73 9.75
CA GLN A 366 -22.97 -0.45 10.53
C GLN A 366 -21.70 -1.15 10.99
N PHE A 367 -21.59 -1.50 12.26
CA PHE A 367 -20.35 -2.00 12.86
C PHE A 367 -20.39 -3.47 13.19
N SER A 368 -19.31 -4.19 12.93
CA SER A 368 -19.09 -5.56 13.40
C SER A 368 -17.59 -5.82 13.69
N GLY A 369 -17.33 -6.72 14.63
CA GLY A 369 -16.00 -7.16 14.98
C GLY A 369 -15.60 -6.89 16.43
N ASP A 370 -14.53 -7.55 16.85
CA ASP A 370 -13.95 -7.52 18.19
C ASP A 370 -12.69 -6.64 18.29
N GLY A 371 -12.45 -5.83 17.27
CA GLY A 371 -11.39 -4.82 17.28
C GLY A 371 -11.61 -3.75 18.35
N GLN A 372 -10.68 -2.83 18.46
CA GLN A 372 -10.83 -1.73 19.43
C GLN A 372 -11.63 -0.59 18.80
N TRP A 373 -12.79 -0.29 19.38
CA TRP A 373 -13.72 0.74 18.93
C TRP A 373 -13.72 1.94 19.88
N ALA A 374 -13.82 3.15 19.32
CA ALA A 374 -14.09 4.36 20.10
C ALA A 374 -14.88 5.38 19.26
N GLU A 375 -15.79 6.11 19.94
CA GLU A 375 -16.59 7.20 19.37
C GLU A 375 -17.33 6.80 18.06
N SER A 376 -17.90 5.60 18.03
CA SER A 376 -18.71 5.12 16.90
C SER A 376 -19.92 6.05 16.70
N ASN A 377 -20.16 6.47 15.43
CA ASN A 377 -21.16 7.46 15.05
C ASN A 377 -20.99 8.82 15.75
N ASN A 378 -19.75 9.19 16.08
CA ASN A 378 -19.42 10.48 16.66
C ASN A 378 -18.10 11.00 16.07
N HIS A 379 -17.94 12.29 15.94
CA HIS A 379 -16.69 12.86 15.45
C HIS A 379 -15.63 12.94 16.55
N VAL A 380 -14.38 12.70 16.16
CA VAL A 380 -13.21 12.83 17.02
C VAL A 380 -12.28 13.93 16.51
N HIS A 381 -11.40 14.41 17.38
CA HIS A 381 -10.33 15.32 17.01
C HIS A 381 -8.97 14.62 17.16
N PRO A 382 -8.00 14.96 16.27
CA PRO A 382 -8.08 15.88 15.12
C PRO A 382 -8.94 15.34 13.98
N ARG A 383 -9.39 16.19 13.06
CA ARG A 383 -10.19 15.75 11.89
C ARG A 383 -9.45 14.74 11.05
N SER A 384 -8.17 14.94 10.79
CA SER A 384 -7.28 13.95 10.14
C SER A 384 -6.11 13.65 11.07
N LEU A 385 -5.95 12.37 11.38
CA LEU A 385 -4.83 11.88 12.18
C LEU A 385 -3.50 12.02 11.43
N PHE A 386 -3.50 11.72 10.13
CA PHE A 386 -2.30 11.81 9.28
C PHE A 386 -1.71 13.22 9.29
N TYR A 387 -2.54 14.24 9.03
CA TYR A 387 -2.06 15.62 8.98
C TYR A 387 -1.68 16.15 10.35
N ALA A 388 -2.35 15.72 11.42
CA ALA A 388 -1.94 16.07 12.78
C ALA A 388 -0.58 15.49 13.15
N GLN A 389 -0.33 14.22 12.79
CA GLN A 389 0.99 13.59 12.99
C GLN A 389 2.06 14.24 12.11
N LEU A 390 1.73 14.60 10.87
CA LEU A 390 2.64 15.30 9.97
C LEU A 390 3.03 16.67 10.53
N ALA A 391 2.04 17.46 11.01
CA ALA A 391 2.25 18.75 11.61
C ALA A 391 3.15 18.66 12.86
N ALA A 392 2.89 17.69 13.73
CA ALA A 392 3.70 17.45 14.92
C ALA A 392 5.15 17.07 14.55
N ARG A 393 5.34 16.20 13.56
CA ARG A 393 6.67 15.78 13.11
C ARG A 393 7.47 16.91 12.46
N LEU A 394 6.81 17.75 11.67
CA LEU A 394 7.44 18.88 10.96
C LEU A 394 7.53 20.15 11.81
N ASN A 395 6.90 20.16 12.99
CA ASN A 395 6.69 21.34 13.82
C ASN A 395 6.12 22.53 12.98
N LYS A 396 5.12 22.26 12.15
CA LYS A 396 4.54 23.17 11.18
C LYS A 396 3.04 22.90 11.03
N ASP A 397 2.24 23.94 10.85
CA ASP A 397 0.84 23.77 10.46
C ASP A 397 0.74 23.13 9.06
N CYS A 398 -0.06 22.08 8.95
CA CYS A 398 -0.32 21.33 7.73
C CYS A 398 -1.81 21.40 7.31
N SER A 399 -2.60 22.28 7.89
CA SER A 399 -4.03 22.42 7.60
C SER A 399 -4.32 22.74 6.13
N ASP A 400 -3.48 23.56 5.50
CA ASP A 400 -3.60 23.87 4.07
C ASP A 400 -3.44 22.65 3.17
N GLN A 401 -2.63 21.66 3.60
CA GLN A 401 -2.45 20.42 2.86
C GLN A 401 -3.65 19.47 3.04
N ALA A 402 -4.31 19.59 4.17
CA ALA A 402 -5.49 18.80 4.48
C ALA A 402 -6.70 19.16 3.62
N ARG A 403 -6.75 20.37 3.05
CA ARG A 403 -7.90 20.88 2.29
C ARG A 403 -9.26 20.60 2.97
N ILE A 404 -9.28 20.75 4.29
CA ILE A 404 -10.46 20.50 5.15
C ILE A 404 -11.22 21.80 5.39
#